data_8127b3e8f830664ae55646af8553a0db
#
_entry.id   8127b3e8f830664ae55646af8553a0db
#
_cell.length_a   1.000
_cell.length_b   1.000
_cell.length_c   1.000
_cell.angle_alpha   90.00
_cell.angle_beta   90.00
_cell.angle_gamma   90.00
#
_symmetry.space_group_name_H-M   'P 1'
#
loop_
_entity.id
_entity.type
_entity.pdbx_description
1 polymer ?
#
loop_
_entity_poly.entity_id
_entity_poly.type
_entity_poly.pdbx_seq_one_letter_code
_entity_poly.pdbx_strand_id
1 'polypeptide(L)'
;MGQALGMIETKGLVGAVEAADAMVKSANVTLMGYEKIGFGLVTVMVSGDVGAVKAAVDAGVEAARNVGELHSVHVIPRPHSEVERVILSRD
;
A
#
# COMPACT_ATOMS: atom_id res chain seq x y z
N MET A 1 2.58 1.13 -19.23
CA MET A 1 2.56 0.88 -17.81
C MET A 1 1.75 -0.36 -17.54
N GLY A 2 2.34 -1.35 -16.98
CA GLY A 2 1.65 -2.62 -16.76
C GLY A 2 1.43 -2.96 -15.32
N GLN A 3 1.89 -2.12 -14.41
CA GLN A 3 1.90 -2.50 -13.02
C GLN A 3 0.69 -1.98 -12.26
N ALA A 4 0.21 -2.79 -11.33
CA ALA A 4 -0.85 -2.39 -10.43
C ALA A 4 -0.27 -1.65 -9.23
N LEU A 5 -1.10 -0.84 -8.59
CA LEU A 5 -0.76 -0.19 -7.33
C LEU A 5 -1.67 -0.71 -6.24
N GLY A 6 -1.09 -0.97 -5.08
CA GLY A 6 -1.84 -1.30 -3.87
C GLY A 6 -1.55 -0.25 -2.82
N MET A 7 -2.58 0.17 -2.11
CA MET A 7 -2.43 1.18 -1.07
C MET A 7 -3.20 0.76 0.17
N ILE A 8 -2.54 0.90 1.32
CA ILE A 8 -3.19 0.66 2.61
C ILE A 8 -3.01 1.91 3.45
N GLU A 9 -4.12 2.43 3.95
CA GLU A 9 -4.11 3.59 4.81
C GLU A 9 -4.40 3.15 6.24
N THR A 10 -3.54 3.56 7.16
CA THR A 10 -3.65 3.17 8.56
C THR A 10 -3.67 4.41 9.45
N LYS A 11 -4.13 4.22 10.67
CA LYS A 11 -3.99 5.24 11.69
C LYS A 11 -2.68 4.99 12.42
N GLY A 12 -1.73 5.90 12.23
CA GLY A 12 -0.45 5.80 12.91
C GLY A 12 0.56 4.95 12.17
N LEU A 13 1.80 5.08 12.60
CA LEU A 13 2.94 4.48 11.93
C LEU A 13 3.04 2.98 12.18
N VAL A 14 2.62 2.51 13.36
CA VAL A 14 2.74 1.09 13.70
C VAL A 14 1.94 0.24 12.71
N GLY A 15 0.69 0.63 12.43
CA GLY A 15 -0.12 -0.09 11.45
C GLY A 15 0.50 -0.07 10.07
N ALA A 16 1.07 1.06 9.67
CA ALA A 16 1.72 1.19 8.37
C ALA A 16 2.93 0.27 8.24
N VAL A 17 3.77 0.22 9.28
CA VAL A 17 4.95 -0.64 9.28
C VAL A 17 4.56 -2.11 9.22
N GLU A 18 3.56 -2.50 10.03
CA GLU A 18 3.08 -3.89 10.02
C GLU A 18 2.51 -4.26 8.66
N ALA A 19 1.72 -3.36 8.06
CA ALA A 19 1.17 -3.61 6.73
C ALA A 19 2.27 -3.73 5.68
N ALA A 20 3.24 -2.81 5.69
CA ALA A 20 4.33 -2.82 4.73
C ALA A 20 5.14 -4.10 4.83
N ASP A 21 5.50 -4.51 6.05
CA ASP A 21 6.27 -5.71 6.28
C ASP A 21 5.52 -6.95 5.76
N ALA A 22 4.25 -7.06 6.08
CA ALA A 22 3.44 -8.19 5.64
C ALA A 22 3.33 -8.24 4.13
N MET A 23 3.16 -7.08 3.48
CA MET A 23 3.01 -7.01 2.04
C MET A 23 4.27 -7.50 1.32
N VAL A 24 5.44 -7.00 1.72
CA VAL A 24 6.66 -7.37 1.01
C VAL A 24 7.12 -8.79 1.31
N LYS A 25 6.67 -9.36 2.43
CA LYS A 25 7.01 -10.75 2.76
C LYS A 25 6.09 -11.76 2.08
N SER A 26 4.88 -11.35 1.70
CA SER A 26 3.86 -12.30 1.23
C SER A 26 3.81 -12.44 -0.29
N ALA A 27 4.33 -11.48 -1.04
CA ALA A 27 4.21 -11.50 -2.49
C ALA A 27 5.36 -10.69 -3.11
N ASN A 28 5.56 -10.92 -4.42
CA ASN A 28 6.62 -10.22 -5.15
C ASN A 28 6.14 -8.84 -5.57
N VAL A 29 6.20 -7.92 -4.64
CA VAL A 29 5.82 -6.53 -4.88
C VAL A 29 6.96 -5.61 -4.46
N THR A 30 6.97 -4.41 -5.02
CA THR A 30 7.94 -3.38 -4.68
C THR A 30 7.28 -2.37 -3.75
N LEU A 31 7.91 -2.13 -2.60
CA LEU A 31 7.44 -1.08 -1.70
C LEU A 31 7.82 0.27 -2.29
N MET A 32 6.82 1.07 -2.60
CA MET A 32 7.04 2.38 -3.22
C MET A 32 7.33 3.47 -2.18
N GLY A 33 6.92 3.22 -0.96
CA GLY A 33 7.12 4.16 0.12
C GLY A 33 5.87 4.33 0.95
N TYR A 34 5.92 5.28 1.87
CA TYR A 34 4.75 5.63 2.65
C TYR A 34 4.66 7.14 2.76
N GLU A 35 3.47 7.62 3.11
CA GLU A 35 3.24 9.05 3.20
C GLU A 35 2.33 9.35 4.38
N LYS A 36 2.70 10.33 5.19
CA LYS A 36 1.87 10.82 6.27
C LYS A 36 0.97 11.91 5.70
N ILE A 37 -0.34 11.70 5.79
CA ILE A 37 -1.29 12.61 5.13
C ILE A 37 -2.11 13.45 6.08
N GLY A 38 -1.71 13.50 7.35
CA GLY A 38 -2.41 14.31 8.35
C GLY A 38 -3.42 13.50 9.14
N PHE A 39 -3.88 14.08 10.24
CA PHE A 39 -4.86 13.44 11.13
C PHE A 39 -4.42 12.08 11.65
N GLY A 40 -3.11 11.86 11.71
CA GLY A 40 -2.56 10.57 12.15
C GLY A 40 -2.63 9.47 11.11
N LEU A 41 -2.99 9.77 9.87
CA LEU A 41 -3.12 8.77 8.82
C LEU A 41 -1.80 8.60 8.07
N VAL A 42 -1.50 7.34 7.73
CA VAL A 42 -0.30 6.99 6.96
C VAL A 42 -0.71 6.07 5.83
N THR A 43 -0.27 6.37 4.62
CA THR A 43 -0.54 5.54 3.44
C THR A 43 0.74 4.81 3.05
N VAL A 44 0.62 3.49 2.85
CA VAL A 44 1.71 2.65 2.34
C VAL A 44 1.34 2.20 0.94
N MET A 45 2.30 2.26 0.01
CA MET A 45 2.06 1.91 -1.39
C MET A 45 3.01 0.83 -1.87
N VAL A 46 2.47 -0.12 -2.63
CA VAL A 46 3.27 -1.16 -3.30
C VAL A 46 2.86 -1.21 -4.77
N SER A 47 3.78 -1.73 -5.59
CA SER A 47 3.50 -1.95 -7.02
C SER A 47 3.96 -3.33 -7.42
N GLY A 48 3.38 -3.84 -8.51
CA GLY A 48 3.73 -5.14 -9.05
C GLY A 48 2.62 -5.66 -9.95
N ASP A 49 2.71 -6.95 -10.33
CA ASP A 49 1.63 -7.59 -11.07
C ASP A 49 0.36 -7.56 -10.23
N VAL A 50 -0.80 -7.46 -10.91
CA VAL A 50 -2.07 -7.29 -10.20
C VAL A 50 -2.34 -8.43 -9.21
N GLY A 51 -2.02 -9.67 -9.59
CA GLY A 51 -2.21 -10.80 -8.68
C GLY A 51 -1.34 -10.71 -7.44
N ALA A 52 -0.08 -10.31 -7.64
CA ALA A 52 0.85 -10.15 -6.52
C ALA A 52 0.41 -8.99 -5.61
N VAL A 53 -0.04 -7.89 -6.21
CA VAL A 53 -0.50 -6.74 -5.43
C VAL A 53 -1.73 -7.11 -4.60
N LYS A 54 -2.68 -7.85 -5.19
CA LYS A 54 -3.87 -8.28 -4.45
C LYS A 54 -3.49 -9.18 -3.27
N ALA A 55 -2.59 -10.13 -3.49
CA ALA A 55 -2.13 -11.01 -2.42
C ALA A 55 -1.40 -10.22 -1.33
N ALA A 56 -0.54 -9.29 -1.74
CA ALA A 56 0.18 -8.45 -0.79
C ALA A 56 -0.79 -7.61 0.05
N VAL A 57 -1.75 -6.98 -0.61
CA VAL A 57 -2.72 -6.12 0.09
C VAL A 57 -3.55 -6.92 1.09
N ASP A 58 -3.97 -8.14 0.71
CA ASP A 58 -4.72 -9.00 1.65
C ASP A 58 -3.90 -9.26 2.92
N ALA A 59 -2.63 -9.58 2.76
CA ALA A 59 -1.75 -9.82 3.92
C ALA A 59 -1.55 -8.55 4.75
N GLY A 60 -1.38 -7.41 4.08
CA GLY A 60 -1.19 -6.14 4.76
C GLY A 60 -2.43 -5.72 5.55
N VAL A 61 -3.62 -5.95 4.98
CA VAL A 61 -4.88 -5.65 5.65
C VAL A 61 -5.00 -6.44 6.94
N GLU A 62 -4.70 -7.73 6.88
CA GLU A 62 -4.78 -8.57 8.06
C GLU A 62 -3.80 -8.10 9.14
N ALA A 63 -2.58 -7.77 8.74
CA ALA A 63 -1.58 -7.29 9.68
C ALA A 63 -2.01 -5.98 10.34
N ALA A 64 -2.55 -5.04 9.56
CA ALA A 64 -3.02 -3.77 10.10
C ALA A 64 -4.19 -3.97 11.04
N ARG A 65 -5.11 -4.86 10.70
CA ARG A 65 -6.25 -5.16 11.57
C ARG A 65 -5.82 -5.76 12.90
N ASN A 66 -4.78 -6.59 12.88
CA ASN A 66 -4.30 -7.21 14.11
C ASN A 66 -3.79 -6.19 15.13
N VAL A 67 -3.33 -5.05 14.66
CA VAL A 67 -2.93 -3.96 15.57
C VAL A 67 -4.02 -2.89 15.68
N GLY A 68 -5.20 -3.12 15.06
CA GLY A 68 -6.35 -2.25 15.21
C GLY A 68 -6.27 -0.94 14.47
N GLU A 69 -5.44 -0.83 13.44
CA GLU A 69 -5.12 0.46 12.85
C GLU A 69 -5.53 0.64 11.39
N LEU A 70 -6.30 -0.31 10.82
CA LEU A 70 -6.70 -0.21 9.43
C LEU A 70 -7.73 0.91 9.23
N HIS A 71 -7.49 1.76 8.22
CA HIS A 71 -8.42 2.83 7.87
C HIS A 71 -9.06 2.59 6.49
N SER A 72 -8.25 2.38 5.44
CA SER A 72 -8.80 2.12 4.12
C SER A 72 -7.81 1.35 3.25
N VAL A 73 -8.32 0.78 2.16
CA VAL A 73 -7.55 -0.07 1.27
C VAL A 73 -7.98 0.21 -0.17
N HIS A 74 -7.01 0.30 -1.07
CA HIS A 74 -7.29 0.49 -2.50
C HIS A 74 -6.34 -0.36 -3.32
N VAL A 75 -6.88 -0.96 -4.40
CA VAL A 75 -6.07 -1.61 -5.42
C VAL A 75 -6.45 -1.00 -6.75
N ILE A 76 -5.46 -0.49 -7.47
CA ILE A 76 -5.64 0.09 -8.80
C ILE A 76 -4.93 -0.83 -9.77
N PRO A 77 -5.67 -1.66 -10.53
CA PRO A 77 -5.05 -2.71 -11.35
C PRO A 77 -4.13 -2.16 -12.44
N ARG A 78 -4.50 -1.05 -13.05
CA ARG A 78 -3.68 -0.42 -14.10
C ARG A 78 -3.90 1.08 -14.06
N PRO A 79 -3.17 1.80 -13.21
CA PRO A 79 -3.36 3.25 -13.15
C PRO A 79 -2.93 3.90 -14.46
N HIS A 80 -3.66 4.95 -14.82
CA HIS A 80 -3.27 5.77 -15.96
C HIS A 80 -1.86 6.33 -15.70
N SER A 81 -1.06 6.47 -16.76
CA SER A 81 0.33 6.90 -16.60
C SER A 81 0.46 8.26 -15.91
N GLU A 82 -0.48 9.17 -16.14
CA GLU A 82 -0.45 10.47 -15.47
C GLU A 82 -0.72 10.35 -13.98
N VAL A 83 -1.63 9.47 -13.60
CA VAL A 83 -1.92 9.22 -12.18
C VAL A 83 -0.69 8.65 -11.50
N GLU A 84 -0.08 7.64 -12.13
CA GLU A 84 1.13 7.02 -11.60
C GLU A 84 2.25 8.04 -11.45
N ARG A 85 2.45 8.89 -12.45
CA ARG A 85 3.49 9.90 -12.40
C ARG A 85 3.28 10.88 -11.25
N VAL A 86 2.04 11.32 -11.04
CA VAL A 86 1.74 12.26 -9.96
C VAL A 86 1.97 11.63 -8.60
N ILE A 87 1.48 10.39 -8.40
CA ILE A 87 1.57 9.72 -7.10
C ILE A 87 3.02 9.33 -6.79
N LEU A 88 3.72 8.73 -7.75
CA LEU A 88 5.02 8.13 -7.47
C LEU A 88 6.17 9.12 -7.56
N SER A 89 5.96 10.31 -8.13
CA SER A 89 7.00 11.32 -8.19
C SER A 89 6.95 12.31 -7.03
N ARG A 90 6.01 12.19 -6.13
CA ARG A 90 5.92 13.05 -4.96
C ARG A 90 6.99 12.67 -3.94
N ASP A 91 7.52 13.66 -3.30
CA ASP A 91 8.53 13.45 -2.26
C ASP A 91 8.01 13.76 -0.87
#